data_e805d8179cc718d55f92ec6577b7fc35
#
_entry.id   e805d8179cc718d55f92ec6577b7fc35
#
_cell.length_a   1.000
_cell.length_b   1.000
_cell.length_c   1.000
_cell.angle_alpha   90.00
_cell.angle_beta   90.00
_cell.angle_gamma   90.00
#
_symmetry.space_group_name_H-M   'P 1'
#
loop_
_entity.id
_entity.type
_entity.pdbx_description
1 polymer ?
#
loop_
_entity_poly.entity_id
_entity_poly.type
_entity_poly.pdbx_seq_one_letter_code
_entity_poly.pdbx_strand_id
1 'polypeptide(L)'
;YSSRHWLSYSTPILSFGRSSRGLPISCFLPYLHDSAEGLVNCLAEVNWLSMLGGGVGIGVGIRSSDDKSVGVMPHLRTYDASSLAYRQGRTRRGSYATYLDISHPDILLFLEMRKPTGDPNLRTLNLHHGINIPDSFMEIVERCMIDKDADDSWELRDPHSNEVREVVS
;
A
#
# COMPACT_ATOMS: atom_id res chain seq x y z
N TYR A 1 -31.65 -11.01 11.26
CA TYR A 1 -31.01 -9.97 10.41
C TYR A 1 -30.29 -10.62 9.22
N SER A 2 -29.41 -11.62 9.41
CA SER A 2 -28.71 -12.30 8.32
C SER A 2 -29.63 -13.01 7.34
N SER A 3 -30.69 -13.64 7.81
CA SER A 3 -31.70 -14.30 6.97
C SER A 3 -32.49 -13.35 6.08
N ARG A 4 -32.47 -12.05 6.41
CA ARG A 4 -33.12 -10.98 5.63
C ARG A 4 -32.12 -10.18 4.80
N HIS A 5 -30.87 -10.63 4.72
CA HIS A 5 -29.76 -9.96 4.03
C HIS A 5 -29.42 -8.53 4.53
N TRP A 6 -29.83 -8.19 5.77
CA TRP A 6 -29.49 -6.88 6.37
C TRP A 6 -28.11 -6.85 6.99
N LEU A 7 -27.53 -8.04 7.28
CA LEU A 7 -26.21 -8.20 7.89
C LEU A 7 -25.51 -9.40 7.25
N SER A 8 -24.26 -9.20 6.87
CA SER A 8 -23.36 -10.26 6.43
C SER A 8 -22.08 -10.23 7.27
N TYR A 9 -21.66 -11.38 7.76
CA TYR A 9 -20.39 -11.50 8.47
C TYR A 9 -19.27 -11.79 7.48
N SER A 10 -18.06 -11.26 7.78
CA SER A 10 -16.86 -11.59 7.02
C SER A 10 -16.49 -13.07 7.21
N THR A 11 -15.84 -13.66 6.20
CA THR A 11 -15.43 -15.07 6.22
C THR A 11 -14.64 -15.47 7.46
N PRO A 12 -13.68 -14.67 7.98
CA PRO A 12 -12.96 -15.00 9.22
C PRO A 12 -13.87 -15.14 10.44
N ILE A 13 -14.88 -14.30 10.57
CA ILE A 13 -15.85 -14.39 11.67
C ILE A 13 -16.69 -15.68 11.54
N LEU A 14 -17.11 -16.01 10.33
CA LEU A 14 -17.90 -17.23 10.07
C LEU A 14 -17.11 -18.52 10.31
N SER A 15 -15.79 -18.50 10.09
CA SER A 15 -14.91 -19.65 10.26
C SER A 15 -14.30 -19.76 11.66
N PHE A 16 -14.24 -18.66 12.40
CA PHE A 16 -13.66 -18.61 13.74
C PHE A 16 -14.39 -19.59 14.68
N GLY A 17 -13.62 -20.35 15.43
CA GLY A 17 -14.16 -21.35 16.36
C GLY A 17 -14.58 -22.68 15.73
N ARG A 18 -14.60 -22.81 14.40
CA ARG A 18 -14.83 -24.07 13.69
C ARG A 18 -13.58 -24.89 13.47
N SER A 19 -12.42 -24.25 13.61
CA SER A 19 -11.10 -24.88 13.55
C SER A 19 -10.19 -24.26 14.59
N SER A 20 -9.07 -24.94 14.91
CA SER A 20 -8.02 -24.41 15.79
C SER A 20 -7.15 -23.35 15.13
N ARG A 21 -7.45 -22.97 13.89
CA ARG A 21 -6.66 -22.01 13.11
C ARG A 21 -7.51 -20.85 12.68
N GLY A 22 -6.86 -19.68 12.54
CA GLY A 22 -7.46 -18.45 12.09
C GLY A 22 -7.81 -17.49 13.22
N LEU A 23 -8.06 -16.26 12.83
CA LEU A 23 -8.46 -15.15 13.69
C LEU A 23 -9.80 -14.61 13.21
N PRO A 24 -10.63 -14.02 14.07
CA PRO A 24 -11.89 -13.37 13.67
C PRO A 24 -11.66 -12.01 12.99
N ILE A 25 -10.47 -11.81 12.41
CA ILE A 25 -10.00 -10.58 11.80
C ILE A 25 -9.61 -10.89 10.36
N SER A 26 -9.99 -10.02 9.43
CA SER A 26 -9.73 -10.21 8.00
C SER A 26 -8.69 -9.27 7.42
N CYS A 27 -8.38 -8.15 8.10
CA CYS A 27 -7.52 -7.11 7.56
C CYS A 27 -6.54 -6.63 8.61
N PHE A 28 -5.30 -6.42 8.17
CA PHE A 28 -4.18 -5.93 8.99
C PHE A 28 -3.52 -4.75 8.30
N LEU A 29 -3.02 -3.79 9.07
CA LEU A 29 -2.46 -2.53 8.56
C LEU A 29 -1.07 -2.27 9.16
N PRO A 30 -0.03 -3.05 8.81
CA PRO A 30 1.33 -2.75 9.20
C PRO A 30 1.85 -1.48 8.51
N TYR A 31 2.82 -0.83 9.17
CA TYR A 31 3.49 0.34 8.62
C TYR A 31 4.96 0.04 8.37
N LEU A 32 5.41 0.35 7.15
CA LEU A 32 6.79 0.14 6.70
C LEU A 32 7.64 1.34 7.08
N HIS A 33 8.33 1.23 8.22
CA HIS A 33 9.23 2.24 8.71
C HIS A 33 10.56 2.27 7.94
N ASP A 34 11.13 3.47 7.76
CA ASP A 34 12.43 3.69 7.12
C ASP A 34 13.59 3.42 8.08
N SER A 35 13.75 2.16 8.42
CA SER A 35 14.90 1.65 9.20
C SER A 35 15.17 0.21 8.79
N ALA A 36 16.41 -0.25 8.93
CA ALA A 36 16.78 -1.63 8.59
C ALA A 36 15.91 -2.65 9.33
N GLU A 37 15.67 -2.42 10.63
CA GLU A 37 14.80 -3.25 11.44
C GLU A 37 13.34 -3.18 10.97
N GLY A 38 12.82 -1.99 10.69
CA GLY A 38 11.46 -1.78 10.20
C GLY A 38 11.21 -2.48 8.85
N LEU A 39 12.16 -2.39 7.94
CA LEU A 39 12.08 -3.06 6.63
C LEU A 39 12.01 -4.58 6.75
N VAL A 40 12.85 -5.18 7.57
CA VAL A 40 12.90 -6.64 7.75
C VAL A 40 11.71 -7.15 8.55
N ASN A 41 11.39 -6.50 9.68
CA ASN A 41 10.32 -6.94 10.57
C ASN A 41 8.95 -6.79 9.91
N CYS A 42 8.70 -5.68 9.19
CA CYS A 42 7.45 -5.50 8.48
C CYS A 42 7.23 -6.58 7.40
N LEU A 43 8.28 -6.94 6.65
CA LEU A 43 8.17 -8.03 5.66
C LEU A 43 7.85 -9.37 6.33
N ALA A 44 8.50 -9.70 7.44
CA ALA A 44 8.23 -10.90 8.20
C ALA A 44 6.79 -10.92 8.73
N GLU A 45 6.33 -9.82 9.33
CA GLU A 45 4.97 -9.68 9.85
C GLU A 45 3.92 -9.85 8.76
N VAL A 46 4.07 -9.16 7.62
CA VAL A 46 3.16 -9.26 6.47
C VAL A 46 3.05 -10.71 5.99
N ASN A 47 4.16 -11.43 5.92
CA ASN A 47 4.18 -12.83 5.48
C ASN A 47 3.42 -13.73 6.47
N TRP A 48 3.61 -13.55 7.77
CA TRP A 48 2.88 -14.29 8.79
C TRP A 48 1.38 -14.01 8.73
N LEU A 49 0.98 -12.74 8.62
CA LEU A 49 -0.43 -12.33 8.53
C LEU A 49 -1.10 -12.90 7.27
N SER A 50 -0.39 -12.93 6.15
CA SER A 50 -0.87 -13.54 4.91
C SER A 50 -1.11 -15.04 5.04
N MET A 51 -0.18 -15.76 5.68
CA MET A 51 -0.34 -17.20 5.93
C MET A 51 -1.50 -17.53 6.87
N LEU A 52 -1.86 -16.60 7.76
CA LEU A 52 -3.05 -16.69 8.61
C LEU A 52 -4.36 -16.37 7.86
N GLY A 53 -4.27 -15.95 6.61
CA GLY A 53 -5.43 -15.70 5.74
C GLY A 53 -5.99 -14.28 5.80
N GLY A 54 -5.25 -13.34 6.37
CA GLY A 54 -5.58 -11.94 6.39
C GLY A 54 -5.29 -11.23 5.07
N GLY A 55 -6.07 -10.22 4.73
CA GLY A 55 -5.68 -9.19 3.78
C GLY A 55 -4.75 -8.19 4.48
N VAL A 56 -3.72 -7.72 3.81
CA VAL A 56 -2.72 -6.84 4.41
C VAL A 56 -2.64 -5.53 3.64
N GLY A 57 -2.84 -4.40 4.35
CA GLY A 57 -2.63 -3.06 3.84
C GLY A 57 -1.36 -2.46 4.45
N ILE A 58 -0.36 -2.15 3.63
CA ILE A 58 0.96 -1.69 4.06
C ILE A 58 1.05 -0.19 3.85
N GLY A 59 1.12 0.59 4.93
CA GLY A 59 1.46 2.01 4.86
C GLY A 59 2.95 2.16 4.58
N VAL A 60 3.31 2.87 3.52
CA VAL A 60 4.70 3.03 3.09
C VAL A 60 5.26 4.34 3.62
N GLY A 61 6.19 4.27 4.57
CA GLY A 61 6.83 5.42 5.20
C GLY A 61 8.33 5.52 4.93
N ILE A 62 8.83 4.82 3.91
CA ILE A 62 10.25 4.90 3.50
C ILE A 62 10.46 6.06 2.54
N ARG A 63 11.65 6.69 2.62
CA ARG A 63 12.03 7.81 1.73
C ARG A 63 12.35 7.32 0.32
N SER A 64 12.42 8.28 -0.60
CA SER A 64 12.90 8.03 -1.97
C SER A 64 14.39 7.64 -2.00
N SER A 65 14.86 7.24 -3.18
CA SER A 65 16.25 6.86 -3.40
C SER A 65 17.23 8.00 -3.09
N ASP A 66 18.26 7.70 -2.30
CA ASP A 66 19.39 8.58 -1.99
C ASP A 66 20.68 7.74 -1.81
N ASP A 67 21.75 8.35 -1.27
CA ASP A 67 23.02 7.66 -1.04
C ASP A 67 22.92 6.46 -0.07
N LYS A 68 21.86 6.39 0.72
CA LYS A 68 21.64 5.37 1.77
C LYS A 68 20.35 4.57 1.59
N SER A 69 19.47 4.98 0.69
CA SER A 69 18.18 4.36 0.43
C SER A 69 18.05 3.99 -1.05
N VAL A 70 17.52 2.82 -1.31
CA VAL A 70 17.18 2.35 -2.67
C VAL A 70 15.81 2.84 -3.15
N GLY A 71 15.08 3.58 -2.29
CA GLY A 71 13.74 4.06 -2.59
C GLY A 71 12.63 3.03 -2.42
N VAL A 72 11.42 3.43 -2.78
CA VAL A 72 10.19 2.66 -2.54
C VAL A 72 10.13 1.39 -3.40
N MET A 73 10.50 1.47 -4.65
CA MET A 73 10.22 0.44 -5.64
C MET A 73 10.84 -0.93 -5.35
N PRO A 74 12.14 -1.07 -5.01
CA PRO A 74 12.74 -2.37 -4.73
C PRO A 74 12.06 -3.09 -3.55
N HIS A 75 11.65 -2.34 -2.52
CA HIS A 75 10.93 -2.90 -1.40
C HIS A 75 9.54 -3.38 -1.80
N LEU A 76 8.78 -2.60 -2.57
CA LEU A 76 7.46 -3.01 -3.03
C LEU A 76 7.52 -4.25 -3.95
N ARG A 77 8.57 -4.39 -4.75
CA ARG A 77 8.79 -5.63 -5.53
C ARG A 77 8.98 -6.85 -4.64
N THR A 78 9.63 -6.70 -3.50
CA THR A 78 9.76 -7.78 -2.53
C THR A 78 8.39 -8.20 -1.99
N TYR A 79 7.53 -7.26 -1.66
CA TYR A 79 6.14 -7.54 -1.26
C TYR A 79 5.30 -8.12 -2.40
N ASP A 80 5.51 -7.68 -3.64
CA ASP A 80 4.84 -8.24 -4.81
C ASP A 80 5.13 -9.73 -4.97
N ALA A 81 6.39 -10.11 -4.95
CA ALA A 81 6.82 -11.51 -4.99
C ALA A 81 6.33 -12.32 -3.76
N SER A 82 6.41 -11.70 -2.59
CA SER A 82 5.98 -12.29 -1.32
C SER A 82 4.49 -12.62 -1.31
N SER A 83 3.64 -11.78 -1.92
CA SER A 83 2.19 -12.01 -2.01
C SER A 83 1.83 -13.30 -2.74
N LEU A 84 2.68 -13.75 -3.64
CA LEU A 84 2.53 -15.03 -4.36
C LEU A 84 3.07 -16.21 -3.57
N ALA A 85 4.15 -16.00 -2.79
CA ALA A 85 4.84 -17.05 -2.06
C ALA A 85 4.11 -17.43 -0.75
N TYR A 86 3.70 -16.42 0.02
CA TYR A 86 3.10 -16.58 1.34
C TYR A 86 1.58 -16.41 1.28
N ARG A 87 0.88 -17.47 0.88
CA ARG A 87 -0.58 -17.49 0.76
C ARG A 87 -1.20 -18.61 1.59
N GLN A 88 -2.44 -18.43 2.00
CA GLN A 88 -3.20 -19.46 2.70
C GLN A 88 -3.71 -20.52 1.73
N GLY A 89 -3.01 -21.63 1.66
CA GLY A 89 -3.44 -22.83 0.91
C GLY A 89 -3.69 -22.60 -0.59
N ARG A 90 -4.48 -23.49 -1.21
CA ARG A 90 -4.79 -23.44 -2.64
C ARG A 90 -5.92 -22.49 -3.01
N THR A 91 -6.80 -22.18 -2.07
CA THR A 91 -8.10 -21.54 -2.33
C THR A 91 -8.09 -20.03 -2.20
N ARG A 92 -7.15 -19.44 -1.45
CA ARG A 92 -7.09 -18.00 -1.23
C ARG A 92 -5.67 -17.51 -1.50
N ARG A 93 -5.55 -16.58 -2.46
CA ARG A 93 -4.28 -15.89 -2.74
C ARG A 93 -4.01 -14.87 -1.63
N GLY A 94 -2.73 -14.60 -1.35
CA GLY A 94 -2.33 -13.44 -0.58
C GLY A 94 -2.87 -12.17 -1.26
N SER A 95 -3.41 -11.25 -0.49
CA SER A 95 -3.91 -9.97 -0.99
C SER A 95 -3.23 -8.85 -0.21
N TYR A 96 -2.30 -8.17 -0.88
CA TYR A 96 -1.58 -7.04 -0.31
C TYR A 96 -1.99 -5.77 -1.04
N ALA A 97 -2.21 -4.72 -0.26
CA ALA A 97 -2.35 -3.36 -0.76
C ALA A 97 -1.22 -2.51 -0.15
N THR A 98 -0.65 -1.62 -0.94
CA THR A 98 0.37 -0.67 -0.49
C THR A 98 -0.17 0.74 -0.64
N TYR A 99 0.04 1.56 0.39
CA TYR A 99 -0.48 2.91 0.46
C TYR A 99 0.70 3.90 0.53
N LEU A 100 0.75 4.82 -0.41
CA LEU A 100 1.76 5.88 -0.49
C LEU A 100 1.07 7.24 -0.46
N ASP A 101 1.69 8.22 0.19
CA ASP A 101 1.17 9.58 0.21
C ASP A 101 1.37 10.26 -1.15
N ILE A 102 0.39 11.07 -1.57
CA ILE A 102 0.46 11.80 -2.83
C ILE A 102 1.61 12.81 -2.86
N SER A 103 2.08 13.23 -1.69
CA SER A 103 3.23 14.13 -1.57
C SER A 103 4.59 13.41 -1.62
N HIS A 104 4.60 12.09 -1.75
CA HIS A 104 5.87 11.34 -1.76
C HIS A 104 6.64 11.58 -3.06
N PRO A 105 7.98 11.77 -3.04
CA PRO A 105 8.77 12.00 -4.25
C PRO A 105 8.67 10.89 -5.30
N ASP A 106 8.48 9.62 -4.86
CA ASP A 106 8.34 8.48 -5.78
C ASP A 106 6.89 8.25 -6.25
N ILE A 107 5.96 9.20 -6.03
CA ILE A 107 4.52 8.98 -6.33
C ILE A 107 4.27 8.67 -7.80
N LEU A 108 4.93 9.38 -8.72
CA LEU A 108 4.77 9.14 -10.16
C LEU A 108 5.26 7.74 -10.55
N LEU A 109 6.39 7.31 -10.00
CA LEU A 109 6.89 5.95 -10.18
C LEU A 109 5.91 4.92 -9.63
N PHE A 110 5.36 5.16 -8.43
CA PHE A 110 4.37 4.28 -7.80
C PHE A 110 3.11 4.10 -8.66
N LEU A 111 2.62 5.16 -9.30
CA LEU A 111 1.50 5.08 -10.23
C LEU A 111 1.82 4.23 -11.47
N GLU A 112 3.06 4.30 -11.97
CA GLU A 112 3.52 3.52 -13.12
C GLU A 112 3.70 2.02 -12.84
N MET A 113 3.96 1.63 -11.58
CA MET A 113 4.28 0.25 -11.20
C MET A 113 3.16 -0.75 -11.51
N ARG A 114 1.90 -0.30 -11.64
CA ARG A 114 0.74 -1.13 -12.00
C ARG A 114 0.49 -1.26 -13.50
N LYS A 115 1.19 -0.50 -14.34
CA LYS A 115 1.03 -0.61 -15.79
C LYS A 115 1.56 -1.97 -16.28
N PRO A 116 0.82 -2.74 -17.08
CA PRO A 116 1.23 -4.07 -17.52
C PRO A 116 2.28 -4.06 -18.64
N THR A 117 2.71 -2.87 -19.05
CA THR A 117 3.68 -2.65 -20.14
C THR A 117 4.98 -2.07 -19.64
N GLY A 118 6.06 -2.17 -20.41
CA GLY A 118 7.39 -1.66 -20.08
C GLY A 118 8.26 -2.69 -19.38
N ASP A 119 9.31 -2.22 -18.67
CA ASP A 119 10.26 -3.08 -17.98
C ASP A 119 9.58 -3.82 -16.81
N PRO A 120 9.55 -5.17 -16.82
CA PRO A 120 8.96 -5.97 -15.73
C PRO A 120 9.66 -5.72 -14.37
N ASN A 121 10.91 -5.28 -14.37
CA ASN A 121 11.63 -4.96 -13.14
C ASN A 121 11.09 -3.71 -12.43
N LEU A 122 10.34 -2.88 -13.16
CA LEU A 122 9.69 -1.68 -12.65
C LEU A 122 8.18 -1.90 -12.37
N ARG A 123 7.75 -3.15 -12.20
CA ARG A 123 6.31 -3.48 -12.05
C ARG A 123 6.04 -4.29 -10.80
N THR A 124 4.83 -4.06 -10.23
CA THR A 124 4.29 -4.78 -9.06
C THR A 124 2.83 -5.14 -9.34
N LEU A 125 2.63 -6.10 -10.25
CA LEU A 125 1.30 -6.42 -10.79
C LEU A 125 0.42 -7.20 -9.82
N ASN A 126 0.99 -7.79 -8.77
CA ASN A 126 0.27 -8.58 -7.77
C ASN A 126 -0.13 -7.74 -6.54
N LEU A 127 0.43 -6.54 -6.37
CA LEU A 127 0.01 -5.60 -5.33
C LEU A 127 -1.17 -4.74 -5.78
N HIS A 128 -2.03 -4.38 -4.84
CA HIS A 128 -2.98 -3.29 -5.01
C HIS A 128 -2.33 -2.00 -4.50
N HIS A 129 -2.52 -0.91 -5.23
CA HIS A 129 -2.00 0.40 -4.88
C HIS A 129 -3.11 1.30 -4.39
N GLY A 130 -2.90 1.96 -3.26
CA GLY A 130 -3.72 3.03 -2.74
C GLY A 130 -2.89 4.30 -2.58
N ILE A 131 -3.52 5.44 -2.69
CA ILE A 131 -2.89 6.75 -2.50
C ILE A 131 -3.59 7.44 -1.35
N ASN A 132 -2.80 7.92 -0.38
CA ASN A 132 -3.30 8.78 0.67
C ASN A 132 -3.34 10.20 0.13
N ILE A 133 -4.54 10.78 0.07
CA ILE A 133 -4.77 12.12 -0.48
C ILE A 133 -5.30 13.01 0.65
N PRO A 134 -4.55 14.06 1.07
CA PRO A 134 -5.03 15.01 2.08
C PRO A 134 -6.03 15.99 1.48
N ASP A 135 -6.85 16.60 2.34
CA ASP A 135 -7.86 17.57 1.95
C ASP A 135 -7.24 18.75 1.20
N SER A 136 -6.04 19.20 1.60
CA SER A 136 -5.33 20.29 0.93
C SER A 136 -5.03 20.03 -0.56
N PHE A 137 -4.77 18.77 -0.94
CA PHE A 137 -4.65 18.39 -2.34
C PHE A 137 -6.01 18.50 -3.06
N MET A 138 -7.06 18.01 -2.42
CA MET A 138 -8.41 18.05 -2.99
C MET A 138 -8.92 19.50 -3.16
N GLU A 139 -8.54 20.43 -2.28
CA GLU A 139 -8.84 21.85 -2.42
C GLU A 139 -8.17 22.47 -3.65
N ILE A 140 -6.96 22.02 -4.01
CA ILE A 140 -6.30 22.44 -5.26
C ILE A 140 -7.09 21.89 -6.45
N VAL A 141 -7.41 20.60 -6.45
CA VAL A 141 -8.21 19.97 -7.51
C VAL A 141 -9.54 20.71 -7.72
N GLU A 142 -10.25 21.03 -6.62
CA GLU A 142 -11.53 21.74 -6.70
C GLU A 142 -11.37 23.14 -7.31
N ARG A 143 -10.33 23.88 -6.91
CA ARG A 143 -10.01 25.20 -7.50
C ARG A 143 -9.75 25.10 -9.00
N CYS A 144 -8.94 24.14 -9.43
CA CYS A 144 -8.61 23.95 -10.85
C CYS A 144 -9.80 23.47 -11.67
N MET A 145 -10.78 22.80 -11.07
CA MET A 145 -12.04 22.47 -11.76
C MET A 145 -12.91 23.69 -12.02
N ILE A 146 -12.82 24.71 -11.19
CA ILE A 146 -13.59 25.97 -11.31
C ILE A 146 -12.84 26.98 -12.20
N ASP A 147 -11.55 27.14 -11.98
CA ASP A 147 -10.66 28.08 -12.69
C ASP A 147 -9.48 27.31 -13.30
N LYS A 148 -9.44 27.26 -14.62
CA LYS A 148 -8.40 26.55 -15.36
C LYS A 148 -7.02 27.22 -15.30
N ASP A 149 -6.97 28.48 -14.93
CA ASP A 149 -5.75 29.27 -14.77
C ASP A 149 -5.27 29.29 -13.30
N ALA A 150 -5.96 28.57 -12.41
CA ALA A 150 -5.54 28.44 -11.01
C ALA A 150 -4.19 27.69 -10.90
N ASP A 151 -3.42 28.05 -9.86
CA ASP A 151 -2.18 27.36 -9.52
C ASP A 151 -2.50 25.91 -9.11
N ASP A 152 -2.01 24.94 -9.86
CA ASP A 152 -2.15 23.49 -9.68
C ASP A 152 -0.88 22.85 -9.13
N SER A 153 0.11 23.66 -8.73
CA SER A 153 1.37 23.17 -8.21
C SER A 153 1.20 22.36 -6.92
N TRP A 154 1.91 21.24 -6.84
CA TRP A 154 1.96 20.37 -5.67
C TRP A 154 3.40 20.04 -5.29
N GLU A 155 3.71 20.15 -3.98
CA GLU A 155 5.05 19.86 -3.47
C GLU A 155 5.20 18.39 -3.11
N LEU A 156 6.20 17.74 -3.70
CA LEU A 156 6.65 16.42 -3.30
C LEU A 156 7.69 16.55 -2.18
N ARG A 157 7.42 15.90 -1.05
CA ARG A 157 8.17 16.06 0.18
C ARG A 157 8.75 14.75 0.68
N ASP A 158 9.95 14.83 1.23
CA ASP A 158 10.55 13.70 1.94
C ASP A 158 9.71 13.35 3.18
N PRO A 159 9.33 12.07 3.38
CA PRO A 159 8.45 11.67 4.48
C PRO A 159 9.07 11.84 5.88
N HIS A 160 10.41 11.96 5.99
CA HIS A 160 11.10 12.12 7.26
C HIS A 160 11.47 13.56 7.58
N SER A 161 12.16 14.22 6.64
CA SER A 161 12.63 15.59 6.84
C SER A 161 11.56 16.63 6.53
N ASN A 162 10.50 16.25 5.80
CA ASN A 162 9.48 17.14 5.25
C ASN A 162 10.04 18.21 4.28
N GLU A 163 11.28 18.03 3.83
CA GLU A 163 11.89 18.92 2.83
C GLU A 163 11.23 18.71 1.47
N VAL A 164 10.97 19.83 0.78
CA VAL A 164 10.49 19.80 -0.59
C VAL A 164 11.59 19.26 -1.50
N ARG A 165 11.31 18.19 -2.22
CA ARG A 165 12.21 17.57 -3.19
C ARG A 165 11.93 18.01 -4.60
N GLU A 166 10.66 18.21 -4.92
CA GLU A 166 10.20 18.58 -6.27
C GLU A 166 8.86 19.30 -6.16
N VAL A 167 8.55 20.12 -7.14
CA VAL A 167 7.22 20.71 -7.33
C VAL A 167 6.71 20.27 -8.69
N VAL A 168 5.51 19.70 -8.71
CA VAL A 168 4.83 19.20 -9.93
C VAL A 168 3.56 19.99 -10.20
N SER A 169 3.15 20.06 -11.48
CA SER A 169 1.94 20.72 -11.94
C SER A 169 1.28 19.93 -13.07
#